data_d5c174b1c9ecd4cf48bc0abe6c6615c0
#
_entry.id   d5c174b1c9ecd4cf48bc0abe6c6615c0
#
_cell.length_a   1.000
_cell.length_b   1.000
_cell.length_c   1.000
_cell.angle_alpha   90.00
_cell.angle_beta   90.00
_cell.angle_gamma   90.00
#
_symmetry.space_group_name_H-M   'P 1'
#
loop_
_entity.id
_entity.type
_entity.pdbx_description
1 polymer ?
#
loop_
_entity_poly.entity_id
_entity_poly.type
_entity_poly.pdbx_seq_one_letter_code
_entity_poly.pdbx_strand_id
1 'polypeptide(L)'
;MPLSDAENQVYQNALKYVTPLSLNLMAVKVTHRPDDFLGWCGELARLCREELNKDLLEDEQLLPLKKLQDILEAGFTLSQFKMARIAPWPIFASFIEQQSTIHALDERLRLLNYLDEIRQQPLADLIVEDRLAFSGKHTTQHDYSIYNFDVEWFAGTKGAKVFHTLLEQSPEKFDAALAHIPLTGEVSHANYQSFVNDFQQIFKEYTQTKAQGEKAPLAVATRLLAMRRPDQFIALNNNKIDILCQGLSIAKLKNTDFSLYPSHCLQ
;
A
#
# COMPACT_ATOMS: atom_id res chain seq x y z
N MET A 1 17.22 -7.60 -20.06
CA MET A 1 17.25 -8.73 -19.08
C MET A 1 16.06 -9.64 -19.32
N PRO A 2 16.16 -10.96 -19.12
CA PRO A 2 14.97 -11.80 -19.20
C PRO A 2 13.97 -11.40 -18.12
N LEU A 3 12.67 -11.46 -18.44
CA LEU A 3 11.61 -11.22 -17.46
C LEU A 3 11.69 -12.30 -16.36
N SER A 4 11.48 -11.89 -15.11
CA SER A 4 11.23 -12.84 -14.02
C SER A 4 9.90 -13.56 -14.25
N ASP A 5 9.68 -14.68 -13.58
CA ASP A 5 8.42 -15.42 -13.70
C ASP A 5 7.20 -14.54 -13.36
N ALA A 6 7.31 -13.72 -12.33
CA ALA A 6 6.27 -12.78 -11.94
C ALA A 6 6.02 -11.70 -13.00
N GLU A 7 7.09 -11.09 -13.56
CA GLU A 7 6.98 -10.11 -14.65
C GLU A 7 6.37 -10.75 -15.91
N ASN A 8 6.77 -11.98 -16.24
CA ASN A 8 6.21 -12.72 -17.37
C ASN A 8 4.72 -13.04 -17.15
N GLN A 9 4.31 -13.37 -15.94
CA GLN A 9 2.90 -13.59 -15.62
C GLN A 9 2.08 -12.31 -15.77
N VAL A 10 2.59 -11.15 -15.31
CA VAL A 10 1.95 -9.85 -15.52
C VAL A 10 1.82 -9.54 -17.00
N TYR A 11 2.89 -9.73 -17.77
CA TYR A 11 2.89 -9.53 -19.24
C TYR A 11 1.81 -10.38 -19.94
N GLN A 12 1.78 -11.69 -19.66
CA GLN A 12 0.79 -12.60 -20.25
C GLN A 12 -0.65 -12.24 -19.86
N ASN A 13 -0.86 -11.80 -18.62
CA ASN A 13 -2.17 -11.36 -18.16
C ASN A 13 -2.59 -10.03 -18.80
N ALA A 14 -1.67 -9.08 -18.95
CA ALA A 14 -1.96 -7.81 -19.62
C ALA A 14 -2.37 -8.03 -21.08
N LEU A 15 -1.69 -8.91 -21.81
CA LEU A 15 -2.03 -9.22 -23.22
C LEU A 15 -3.48 -9.69 -23.40
N LYS A 16 -4.06 -10.42 -22.43
CA LYS A 16 -5.47 -10.86 -22.50
C LYS A 16 -6.45 -9.69 -22.54
N TYR A 17 -6.11 -8.58 -21.90
CA TYR A 17 -6.97 -7.40 -21.81
C TYR A 17 -6.59 -6.30 -22.82
N VAL A 18 -5.38 -6.36 -23.38
CA VAL A 18 -4.99 -5.51 -24.52
C VAL A 18 -5.76 -5.89 -25.79
N THR A 19 -5.96 -7.20 -26.02
CA THR A 19 -6.64 -7.69 -27.24
C THR A 19 -8.02 -7.09 -27.45
N PRO A 20 -8.94 -7.05 -26.45
CA PRO A 20 -10.25 -6.41 -26.60
C PRO A 20 -10.21 -4.90 -26.81
N LEU A 21 -9.09 -4.27 -26.43
CA LEU A 21 -8.87 -2.81 -26.53
C LEU A 21 -8.04 -2.43 -27.76
N SER A 22 -7.62 -3.41 -28.57
CA SER A 22 -6.58 -3.26 -29.61
C SER A 22 -6.89 -2.22 -30.67
N LEU A 23 -8.15 -2.02 -31.03
CA LEU A 23 -8.56 -1.01 -32.01
C LEU A 23 -8.34 0.43 -31.50
N ASN A 24 -8.35 0.63 -30.18
CA ASN A 24 -8.26 1.94 -29.54
C ASN A 24 -6.85 2.22 -28.96
N LEU A 25 -6.00 1.19 -28.80
CA LEU A 25 -4.70 1.31 -28.14
C LEU A 25 -3.50 1.33 -29.09
N MET A 26 -3.71 1.37 -30.42
CA MET A 26 -2.60 1.21 -31.39
C MET A 26 -1.72 -0.02 -31.06
N ALA A 27 -2.36 -1.14 -30.79
CA ALA A 27 -1.83 -2.31 -30.09
C ALA A 27 -0.60 -2.98 -30.74
N VAL A 28 -0.22 -2.63 -31.94
CA VAL A 28 0.93 -3.26 -32.64
C VAL A 28 2.25 -3.06 -31.88
N LYS A 29 2.40 -1.95 -31.14
CA LYS A 29 3.58 -1.68 -30.32
C LYS A 29 3.55 -2.39 -28.94
N VAL A 30 2.38 -2.82 -28.50
CA VAL A 30 2.15 -3.31 -27.14
C VAL A 30 2.31 -4.83 -27.05
N THR A 31 2.17 -5.55 -28.18
CA THR A 31 2.20 -7.03 -28.20
C THR A 31 3.60 -7.62 -28.28
N HIS A 32 4.65 -6.81 -28.49
CA HIS A 32 6.02 -7.30 -28.49
C HIS A 32 6.51 -7.53 -27.06
N ARG A 33 7.20 -8.66 -26.87
CA ARG A 33 7.84 -8.97 -25.59
C ARG A 33 8.77 -7.83 -25.18
N PRO A 34 8.59 -7.22 -24.01
CA PRO A 34 9.39 -6.09 -23.60
C PRO A 34 10.81 -6.50 -23.22
N ASP A 35 11.81 -5.77 -23.71
CA ASP A 35 13.17 -5.81 -23.20
C ASP A 35 13.29 -5.00 -21.90
N ASP A 36 12.53 -3.92 -21.79
CA ASP A 36 12.33 -3.10 -20.61
C ASP A 36 10.89 -3.25 -20.12
N PHE A 37 10.70 -4.09 -19.11
CA PHE A 37 9.37 -4.38 -18.59
C PHE A 37 8.73 -3.17 -17.90
N LEU A 38 9.52 -2.39 -17.16
CA LEU A 38 9.02 -1.20 -16.46
C LEU A 38 8.60 -0.12 -17.45
N GLY A 39 9.44 0.17 -18.44
CA GLY A 39 9.14 1.11 -19.52
C GLY A 39 7.91 0.67 -20.31
N TRP A 40 7.75 -0.61 -20.59
CA TRP A 40 6.58 -1.18 -21.25
C TRP A 40 5.30 -0.98 -20.42
N CYS A 41 5.34 -1.28 -19.12
CA CYS A 41 4.19 -1.02 -18.23
C CYS A 41 3.84 0.47 -18.19
N GLY A 42 4.86 1.35 -18.13
CA GLY A 42 4.68 2.79 -18.10
C GLY A 42 4.03 3.33 -19.35
N GLU A 43 4.54 2.95 -20.50
CA GLU A 43 4.00 3.38 -21.78
C GLU A 43 2.56 2.89 -21.98
N LEU A 44 2.28 1.63 -21.66
CA LEU A 44 0.93 1.10 -21.77
C LEU A 44 -0.05 1.79 -20.79
N ALA A 45 0.39 2.08 -19.57
CA ALA A 45 -0.40 2.82 -18.60
C ALA A 45 -0.67 4.26 -19.06
N ARG A 46 0.32 4.92 -19.69
CA ARG A 46 0.18 6.25 -20.29
C ARG A 46 -0.83 6.22 -21.44
N LEU A 47 -0.73 5.28 -22.35
CA LEU A 47 -1.68 5.11 -23.47
C LEU A 47 -3.10 4.94 -22.94
N CYS A 48 -3.30 4.14 -21.91
CA CYS A 48 -4.62 3.93 -21.30
C CYS A 48 -5.21 5.17 -20.62
N ARG A 49 -4.38 6.11 -20.19
CA ARG A 49 -4.83 7.34 -19.52
C ARG A 49 -5.04 8.51 -20.47
N GLU A 50 -4.09 8.71 -21.38
CA GLU A 50 -3.96 9.94 -22.15
C GLU A 50 -4.44 9.82 -23.59
N GLU A 51 -4.22 8.67 -24.23
CA GLU A 51 -4.51 8.50 -25.66
C GLU A 51 -5.81 7.72 -25.91
N LEU A 52 -6.27 6.93 -24.94
CA LEU A 52 -7.52 6.21 -25.09
C LEU A 52 -8.72 7.16 -24.96
N ASN A 53 -9.46 7.35 -26.05
CA ASN A 53 -10.70 8.09 -25.97
C ASN A 53 -11.79 7.22 -25.33
N LYS A 54 -12.10 7.52 -24.06
CA LYS A 54 -13.08 6.76 -23.28
C LYS A 54 -14.51 6.87 -23.82
N ASP A 55 -14.80 7.95 -24.53
CA ASP A 55 -16.13 8.17 -25.12
C ASP A 55 -16.38 7.26 -26.34
N LEU A 56 -15.33 6.65 -26.88
CA LEU A 56 -15.40 5.68 -27.98
C LEU A 56 -15.36 4.23 -27.48
N LEU A 57 -15.31 3.99 -26.18
CA LEU A 57 -15.34 2.64 -25.62
C LEU A 57 -16.79 2.16 -25.52
N GLU A 58 -17.00 0.92 -25.94
CA GLU A 58 -18.23 0.20 -25.65
C GLU A 58 -18.25 -0.24 -24.19
N ASP A 59 -19.44 -0.38 -23.60
CA ASP A 59 -19.60 -0.78 -22.19
C ASP A 59 -18.84 -2.09 -21.86
N GLU A 60 -18.74 -2.99 -22.83
CA GLU A 60 -18.03 -4.27 -22.72
C GLU A 60 -16.50 -4.09 -22.59
N GLN A 61 -15.95 -2.95 -23.03
CA GLN A 61 -14.50 -2.64 -22.97
C GLN A 61 -14.09 -1.95 -21.67
N LEU A 62 -15.01 -1.42 -20.88
CA LEU A 62 -14.72 -0.72 -19.64
C LEU A 62 -14.11 -1.65 -18.59
N LEU A 63 -14.64 -2.87 -18.48
CA LEU A 63 -14.09 -3.86 -17.53
C LEU A 63 -12.68 -4.35 -17.94
N PRO A 64 -12.42 -4.72 -19.21
CA PRO A 64 -11.09 -4.99 -19.70
C PRO A 64 -10.10 -3.86 -19.43
N LEU A 65 -10.47 -2.59 -19.67
CA LEU A 65 -9.62 -1.43 -19.40
C LEU A 65 -9.24 -1.35 -17.91
N LYS A 66 -10.22 -1.45 -17.03
CA LYS A 66 -9.97 -1.44 -15.58
C LYS A 66 -9.03 -2.57 -15.16
N LYS A 67 -9.27 -3.79 -15.66
CA LYS A 67 -8.41 -4.94 -15.37
C LYS A 67 -6.99 -4.76 -15.88
N LEU A 68 -6.83 -4.17 -17.08
CA LEU A 68 -5.52 -3.84 -17.60
C LEU A 68 -4.78 -2.85 -16.71
N GLN A 69 -5.45 -1.78 -16.27
CA GLN A 69 -4.86 -0.80 -15.36
C GLN A 69 -4.40 -1.43 -14.03
N ASP A 70 -5.25 -2.28 -13.42
CA ASP A 70 -4.90 -3.00 -12.17
C ASP A 70 -3.66 -3.90 -12.38
N ILE A 71 -3.54 -4.57 -13.53
CA ILE A 71 -2.42 -5.45 -13.87
C ILE A 71 -1.13 -4.65 -14.09
N LEU A 72 -1.22 -3.50 -14.76
CA LEU A 72 -0.06 -2.64 -14.99
C LEU A 72 0.46 -2.03 -13.69
N GLU A 73 -0.43 -1.60 -12.79
CA GLU A 73 -0.06 -1.13 -11.46
C GLU A 73 0.68 -2.23 -10.67
N ALA A 74 0.20 -3.47 -10.75
CA ALA A 74 0.90 -4.61 -10.17
C ALA A 74 2.30 -4.81 -10.77
N GLY A 75 2.45 -4.66 -12.10
CA GLY A 75 3.72 -4.73 -12.79
C GLY A 75 4.72 -3.68 -12.35
N PHE A 76 4.27 -2.44 -12.19
CA PHE A 76 5.08 -1.36 -11.62
C PHE A 76 5.59 -1.70 -10.23
N THR A 77 4.68 -2.11 -9.35
CA THR A 77 5.01 -2.45 -7.96
C THR A 77 6.05 -3.56 -7.88
N LEU A 78 5.90 -4.63 -8.68
CA LEU A 78 6.88 -5.72 -8.75
C LEU A 78 8.26 -5.25 -9.18
N SER A 79 8.34 -4.40 -10.21
CA SER A 79 9.60 -3.87 -10.71
C SER A 79 10.28 -2.96 -9.70
N GLN A 80 9.52 -2.13 -9.00
CA GLN A 80 10.04 -1.25 -7.94
C GLN A 80 10.60 -2.05 -6.77
N PHE A 81 9.91 -3.07 -6.29
CA PHE A 81 10.40 -3.95 -5.23
C PHE A 81 11.65 -4.74 -5.67
N LYS A 82 11.69 -5.17 -6.92
CA LYS A 82 12.88 -5.80 -7.48
C LYS A 82 14.08 -4.84 -7.45
N MET A 83 13.89 -3.58 -7.88
CA MET A 83 14.93 -2.55 -7.83
C MET A 83 15.35 -2.24 -6.39
N ALA A 84 14.39 -2.05 -5.47
CA ALA A 84 14.68 -1.79 -4.07
C ALA A 84 15.54 -2.89 -3.42
N ARG A 85 15.33 -4.15 -3.85
CA ARG A 85 16.08 -5.31 -3.32
C ARG A 85 17.49 -5.45 -3.86
N ILE A 86 17.72 -5.13 -5.13
CA ILE A 86 18.98 -5.48 -5.83
C ILE A 86 19.86 -4.28 -6.17
N ALA A 87 19.31 -3.06 -6.23
CA ALA A 87 20.04 -1.89 -6.65
C ALA A 87 20.79 -1.24 -5.47
N PRO A 88 22.04 -0.81 -5.64
CA PRO A 88 22.68 0.09 -4.70
C PRO A 88 21.87 1.38 -4.52
N TRP A 89 21.88 1.94 -3.32
CA TRP A 89 21.07 3.12 -2.98
C TRP A 89 21.14 4.28 -3.99
N PRO A 90 22.31 4.71 -4.52
CA PRO A 90 22.34 5.80 -5.49
C PRO A 90 21.57 5.49 -6.78
N ILE A 91 21.62 4.23 -7.24
CA ILE A 91 20.89 3.79 -8.44
C ILE A 91 19.39 3.75 -8.15
N PHE A 92 19.00 3.25 -6.98
CA PHE A 92 17.60 3.23 -6.57
C PHE A 92 17.04 4.65 -6.40
N ALA A 93 17.78 5.55 -5.77
CA ALA A 93 17.39 6.96 -5.62
C ALA A 93 17.18 7.64 -6.98
N SER A 94 18.14 7.47 -7.92
CA SER A 94 18.00 7.99 -9.29
C SER A 94 16.81 7.40 -10.03
N PHE A 95 16.53 6.11 -9.84
CA PHE A 95 15.36 5.45 -10.41
C PHE A 95 14.05 6.07 -9.88
N ILE A 96 13.93 6.31 -8.58
CA ILE A 96 12.76 6.96 -7.98
C ILE A 96 12.60 8.40 -8.50
N GLU A 97 13.68 9.15 -8.58
CA GLU A 97 13.67 10.53 -9.10
C GLU A 97 13.18 10.59 -10.55
N GLN A 98 13.65 9.69 -11.41
CA GLN A 98 13.19 9.58 -12.81
C GLN A 98 11.71 9.22 -12.92
N GLN A 99 11.13 8.58 -11.91
CA GLN A 99 9.73 8.20 -11.86
C GLN A 99 8.85 9.22 -11.10
N SER A 100 9.42 10.34 -10.67
CA SER A 100 8.77 11.32 -9.78
C SER A 100 7.42 11.83 -10.30
N THR A 101 7.32 12.12 -11.59
CA THR A 101 6.08 12.61 -12.23
C THR A 101 5.00 11.52 -12.33
N ILE A 102 5.41 10.25 -12.55
CA ILE A 102 4.49 9.12 -12.63
C ILE A 102 3.88 8.83 -11.27
N HIS A 103 4.68 8.99 -10.21
CA HIS A 103 4.29 8.63 -8.85
C HIS A 103 3.78 9.80 -8.01
N ALA A 104 3.61 10.98 -8.59
CA ALA A 104 3.17 12.16 -7.86
C ALA A 104 3.97 12.37 -6.55
N LEU A 105 5.30 12.41 -6.67
CA LEU A 105 6.21 12.40 -5.52
C LEU A 105 6.00 13.59 -4.60
N ASP A 106 5.69 14.77 -5.14
CA ASP A 106 5.44 15.99 -4.36
C ASP A 106 4.21 15.88 -3.47
N GLU A 107 3.14 15.24 -3.98
CA GLU A 107 1.92 14.98 -3.20
C GLU A 107 2.19 13.96 -2.09
N ARG A 108 3.01 12.96 -2.37
CA ARG A 108 3.43 11.95 -1.37
C ARG A 108 4.29 12.58 -0.28
N LEU A 109 5.19 13.49 -0.63
CA LEU A 109 5.98 14.25 0.34
C LEU A 109 5.11 15.16 1.22
N ARG A 110 4.07 15.79 0.64
CA ARG A 110 3.09 16.55 1.44
C ARG A 110 2.35 15.65 2.44
N LEU A 111 1.95 14.45 2.04
CA LEU A 111 1.36 13.47 2.96
C LEU A 111 2.33 13.08 4.08
N LEU A 112 3.60 12.84 3.78
CA LEU A 112 4.60 12.52 4.81
C LEU A 112 4.86 13.69 5.77
N ASN A 113 4.88 14.92 5.28
CA ASN A 113 5.01 16.12 6.13
C ASN A 113 3.81 16.28 7.07
N TYR A 114 2.59 16.12 6.55
CA TYR A 114 1.39 16.12 7.38
C TYR A 114 1.44 15.01 8.44
N LEU A 115 1.88 13.81 8.05
CA LEU A 115 2.05 12.71 8.96
C LEU A 115 3.06 13.02 10.07
N ASP A 116 4.16 13.70 9.75
CA ASP A 116 5.17 14.12 10.73
C ASP A 116 4.59 15.06 11.80
N GLU A 117 3.61 15.86 11.46
CA GLU A 117 2.92 16.74 12.40
C GLU A 117 2.00 15.95 13.34
N ILE A 118 1.14 15.10 12.80
CA ILE A 118 0.12 14.42 13.59
C ILE A 118 0.67 13.25 14.43
N ARG A 119 1.73 12.57 13.99
CA ARG A 119 2.33 11.42 14.72
C ARG A 119 3.06 11.79 16.01
N GLN A 120 3.32 13.10 16.24
CA GLN A 120 3.95 13.58 17.47
C GLN A 120 2.98 13.60 18.65
N GLN A 121 1.68 13.58 18.38
CA GLN A 121 0.64 13.66 19.39
C GLN A 121 0.03 12.28 19.65
N PRO A 122 -0.47 11.99 20.87
CA PRO A 122 -1.31 10.84 21.14
C PRO A 122 -2.59 10.87 20.29
N LEU A 123 -3.08 9.71 19.88
CA LEU A 123 -4.35 9.59 19.14
C LEU A 123 -5.53 10.14 19.92
N ALA A 124 -5.48 10.05 21.25
CA ALA A 124 -6.50 10.59 22.13
C ALA A 124 -6.59 12.13 22.07
N ASP A 125 -5.45 12.80 21.84
CA ASP A 125 -5.36 14.27 21.80
C ASP A 125 -5.58 14.84 20.41
N LEU A 126 -5.51 14.00 19.36
CA LEU A 126 -5.79 14.42 17.98
C LEU A 126 -7.25 14.84 17.81
N ILE A 127 -7.48 15.87 17.01
CA ILE A 127 -8.83 16.18 16.53
C ILE A 127 -9.39 14.98 15.75
N VAL A 128 -10.71 14.90 15.66
CA VAL A 128 -11.38 13.72 15.07
C VAL A 128 -10.92 13.47 13.64
N GLU A 129 -10.75 14.51 12.83
CA GLU A 129 -10.30 14.44 11.44
C GLU A 129 -8.90 13.84 11.35
N ASP A 130 -7.94 14.34 12.12
CA ASP A 130 -6.56 13.84 12.11
C ASP A 130 -6.47 12.40 12.62
N ARG A 131 -7.27 12.05 13.63
CA ARG A 131 -7.37 10.68 14.12
C ARG A 131 -7.93 9.73 13.06
N LEU A 132 -8.96 10.18 12.32
CA LEU A 132 -9.52 9.42 11.20
C LEU A 132 -8.49 9.27 10.07
N ALA A 133 -7.75 10.33 9.74
CA ALA A 133 -6.68 10.29 8.77
C ALA A 133 -5.58 9.31 9.18
N PHE A 134 -5.07 9.41 10.40
CA PHE A 134 -4.06 8.50 10.94
C PHE A 134 -4.52 7.04 10.86
N SER A 135 -5.76 6.79 11.23
CA SER A 135 -6.34 5.44 11.22
C SER A 135 -6.72 4.90 9.83
N GLY A 136 -6.68 5.71 8.77
CA GLY A 136 -7.00 5.30 7.40
C GLY A 136 -8.49 5.32 7.05
N LYS A 137 -9.26 6.18 7.69
CA LYS A 137 -10.68 6.41 7.41
C LYS A 137 -10.91 7.89 7.04
N HIS A 138 -10.51 8.24 5.84
CA HIS A 138 -10.71 9.61 5.35
C HIS A 138 -12.19 9.94 5.12
N THR A 139 -12.51 11.22 5.30
CA THR A 139 -13.84 11.80 5.04
C THR A 139 -13.74 12.85 3.93
N THR A 140 -14.88 13.40 3.50
CA THR A 140 -14.93 14.49 2.50
C THR A 140 -14.34 15.82 2.99
N GLN A 141 -13.99 15.93 4.26
CA GLN A 141 -13.34 17.10 4.85
C GLN A 141 -11.82 17.11 4.66
N HIS A 142 -11.24 15.94 4.36
CA HIS A 142 -9.80 15.82 4.12
C HIS A 142 -9.41 16.35 2.74
N ASP A 143 -8.21 16.92 2.64
CA ASP A 143 -7.64 17.36 1.36
C ASP A 143 -7.44 16.16 0.43
N TYR A 144 -8.22 16.12 -0.63
CA TYR A 144 -8.23 15.01 -1.57
C TYR A 144 -6.90 14.86 -2.32
N SER A 145 -6.16 15.94 -2.52
CA SER A 145 -4.86 15.91 -3.21
C SER A 145 -3.79 15.18 -2.41
N ILE A 146 -3.87 15.22 -1.07
CA ILE A 146 -2.95 14.51 -0.17
C ILE A 146 -3.39 13.04 -0.01
N TYR A 147 -4.69 12.81 0.19
CA TYR A 147 -5.22 11.51 0.60
C TYR A 147 -5.49 10.53 -0.54
N ASN A 148 -5.41 10.95 -1.80
CA ASN A 148 -5.47 10.04 -2.93
C ASN A 148 -4.39 8.94 -2.87
N PHE A 149 -3.22 9.27 -2.34
CA PHE A 149 -2.09 8.35 -2.22
C PHE A 149 -2.02 7.62 -0.88
N ASP A 150 -2.75 8.08 0.12
CA ASP A 150 -2.72 7.47 1.45
C ASP A 150 -3.19 6.02 1.43
N VAL A 151 -4.30 5.74 0.75
CA VAL A 151 -4.84 4.38 0.61
C VAL A 151 -3.87 3.46 -0.14
N GLU A 152 -3.13 4.02 -1.09
CA GLU A 152 -2.12 3.28 -1.84
C GLU A 152 -0.90 2.94 -0.99
N TRP A 153 -0.39 3.90 -0.22
CA TRP A 153 0.82 3.74 0.58
C TRP A 153 0.57 3.08 1.93
N PHE A 154 -0.45 3.56 2.63
CA PHE A 154 -0.69 3.19 4.02
C PHE A 154 -1.90 2.27 4.23
N ALA A 155 -2.55 1.83 3.16
CA ALA A 155 -3.71 0.97 3.18
C ALA A 155 -4.93 1.55 3.95
N GLY A 156 -6.03 1.76 3.29
CA GLY A 156 -7.27 2.22 3.93
C GLY A 156 -7.86 1.16 4.86
N THR A 157 -8.45 1.61 5.95
CA THR A 157 -9.07 0.75 6.98
C THR A 157 -10.58 0.94 7.08
N LYS A 158 -11.21 1.64 6.14
CA LYS A 158 -12.66 1.98 6.17
C LYS A 158 -13.56 0.77 6.45
N GLY A 159 -13.16 -0.44 6.01
CA GLY A 159 -13.88 -1.69 6.26
C GLY A 159 -13.70 -2.27 7.66
N ALA A 160 -12.73 -1.82 8.44
CA ALA A 160 -12.41 -2.33 9.77
C ALA A 160 -13.31 -1.69 10.85
N LYS A 161 -14.61 -1.95 10.81
CA LYS A 161 -15.63 -1.30 11.65
C LYS A 161 -15.31 -1.41 13.16
N VAL A 162 -14.93 -2.60 13.63
CA VAL A 162 -14.61 -2.82 15.05
C VAL A 162 -13.41 -2.00 15.49
N PHE A 163 -12.37 -1.94 14.68
CA PHE A 163 -11.22 -1.08 14.94
C PHE A 163 -11.64 0.39 15.16
N HIS A 164 -12.45 0.93 14.26
CA HIS A 164 -12.89 2.34 14.36
C HIS A 164 -13.78 2.56 15.59
N THR A 165 -14.63 1.59 15.95
CA THR A 165 -15.41 1.66 17.19
C THR A 165 -14.50 1.67 18.43
N LEU A 166 -13.51 0.80 18.47
CA LEU A 166 -12.55 0.73 19.58
C LEU A 166 -11.69 2.00 19.67
N LEU A 167 -11.25 2.51 18.54
CA LEU A 167 -10.45 3.74 18.48
C LEU A 167 -11.24 4.97 18.93
N GLU A 168 -12.52 5.02 18.65
CA GLU A 168 -13.42 6.08 19.12
C GLU A 168 -13.68 6.00 20.63
N GLN A 169 -13.87 4.77 21.14
CA GLN A 169 -14.22 4.54 22.55
C GLN A 169 -13.03 4.60 23.50
N SER A 170 -11.84 4.20 23.04
CA SER A 170 -10.65 4.04 23.88
C SER A 170 -9.36 4.30 23.07
N PRO A 171 -9.16 5.52 22.52
CA PRO A 171 -7.97 5.85 21.77
C PRO A 171 -6.68 5.70 22.59
N GLU A 172 -6.76 5.94 23.91
CA GLU A 172 -5.65 5.80 24.86
C GLU A 172 -5.06 4.38 24.92
N LYS A 173 -5.85 3.35 24.61
CA LYS A 173 -5.32 1.98 24.53
C LYS A 173 -4.41 1.79 23.33
N PHE A 174 -4.76 2.40 22.21
CA PHE A 174 -3.90 2.39 21.01
C PHE A 174 -2.66 3.25 21.20
N ASP A 175 -2.76 4.36 21.95
CA ASP A 175 -1.60 5.16 22.33
C ASP A 175 -0.63 4.38 23.22
N ALA A 176 -1.14 3.63 24.19
CA ALA A 176 -0.34 2.75 25.03
C ALA A 176 0.40 1.69 24.19
N ALA A 177 -0.29 1.07 23.23
CA ALA A 177 0.36 0.13 22.31
C ALA A 177 1.43 0.81 21.44
N LEU A 178 1.12 1.98 20.85
CA LEU A 178 2.04 2.74 20.01
C LEU A 178 3.22 3.34 20.78
N ALA A 179 3.10 3.52 22.09
CA ALA A 179 4.19 4.00 22.95
C ALA A 179 5.40 3.05 22.96
N HIS A 180 5.20 1.75 22.68
CA HIS A 180 6.30 0.80 22.53
C HIS A 180 7.15 1.08 21.27
N ILE A 181 6.63 1.82 20.30
CA ILE A 181 7.31 2.14 19.05
C ILE A 181 7.90 3.56 19.15
N PRO A 182 9.23 3.71 19.32
CA PRO A 182 9.86 5.02 19.44
C PRO A 182 9.71 5.82 18.14
N LEU A 183 9.53 7.15 18.27
CA LEU A 183 9.40 8.06 17.11
C LEU A 183 10.71 8.21 16.33
N THR A 184 11.85 7.97 16.97
CA THR A 184 13.18 8.10 16.39
C THR A 184 14.07 6.92 16.82
N GLY A 185 15.15 6.71 16.09
CA GLY A 185 16.08 5.61 16.37
C GLY A 185 15.55 4.26 15.85
N GLU A 186 16.26 3.20 16.20
CA GLU A 186 15.94 1.84 15.78
C GLU A 186 14.74 1.28 16.56
N VAL A 187 13.86 0.57 15.87
CA VAL A 187 12.77 -0.19 16.48
C VAL A 187 13.22 -1.63 16.66
N SER A 188 13.44 -2.03 17.91
CA SER A 188 13.84 -3.41 18.21
C SER A 188 12.68 -4.40 18.03
N HIS A 189 13.03 -5.67 17.85
CA HIS A 189 12.02 -6.75 17.84
C HIS A 189 11.20 -6.79 19.13
N ALA A 190 11.79 -6.46 20.28
CA ALA A 190 11.08 -6.40 21.56
C ALA A 190 10.02 -5.27 21.57
N ASN A 191 10.35 -4.10 21.02
CA ASN A 191 9.39 -3.00 20.86
C ASN A 191 8.18 -3.45 20.02
N TYR A 192 8.47 -4.06 18.88
CA TYR A 192 7.41 -4.58 18.00
C TYR A 192 6.54 -5.63 18.71
N GLN A 193 7.15 -6.59 19.41
CA GLN A 193 6.42 -7.65 20.11
C GLN A 193 5.51 -7.08 21.21
N SER A 194 5.99 -6.08 21.95
CA SER A 194 5.18 -5.39 22.96
C SER A 194 3.98 -4.69 22.35
N PHE A 195 4.19 -3.97 21.24
CA PHE A 195 3.09 -3.37 20.47
C PHE A 195 2.06 -4.43 20.04
N VAL A 196 2.51 -5.55 19.47
CA VAL A 196 1.61 -6.61 19.00
C VAL A 196 0.78 -7.19 20.13
N ASN A 197 1.40 -7.44 21.28
CA ASN A 197 0.71 -7.99 22.45
C ASN A 197 -0.42 -7.05 22.92
N ASP A 198 -0.12 -5.77 23.09
CA ASP A 198 -1.10 -4.79 23.54
C ASP A 198 -2.19 -4.57 22.47
N PHE A 199 -1.81 -4.45 21.20
CA PHE A 199 -2.77 -4.33 20.10
C PHE A 199 -3.72 -5.53 20.04
N GLN A 200 -3.22 -6.75 20.12
CA GLN A 200 -4.06 -7.96 20.15
C GLN A 200 -4.96 -8.02 21.38
N GLN A 201 -4.46 -7.56 22.54
CA GLN A 201 -5.22 -7.53 23.77
C GLN A 201 -6.44 -6.61 23.67
N ILE A 202 -6.33 -5.44 23.04
CA ILE A 202 -7.45 -4.52 22.79
C ILE A 202 -8.62 -5.23 22.10
N PHE A 203 -8.33 -5.98 21.04
CA PHE A 203 -9.37 -6.74 20.31
C PHE A 203 -9.89 -7.94 21.12
N LYS A 204 -9.03 -8.61 21.85
CA LYS A 204 -9.43 -9.74 22.70
C LYS A 204 -10.39 -9.31 23.82
N GLU A 205 -10.15 -8.15 24.45
CA GLU A 205 -11.04 -7.59 25.45
C GLU A 205 -12.42 -7.27 24.88
N TYR A 206 -12.46 -6.69 23.70
CA TYR A 206 -13.73 -6.41 23.01
C TYR A 206 -14.50 -7.69 22.66
N THR A 207 -13.82 -8.75 22.31
CA THR A 207 -14.37 -10.06 22.00
C THR A 207 -15.04 -10.72 23.20
N GLN A 208 -14.48 -10.55 24.40
CA GLN A 208 -15.06 -11.12 25.62
C GLN A 208 -16.46 -10.58 25.93
N THR A 209 -16.81 -9.42 25.37
CA THR A 209 -18.14 -8.80 25.54
C THR A 209 -19.14 -9.21 24.47
N LYS A 210 -18.72 -9.96 23.44
CA LYS A 210 -19.55 -10.41 22.31
C LYS A 210 -19.39 -11.90 22.04
N ALA A 211 -20.48 -12.57 21.64
CA ALA A 211 -20.53 -14.02 21.42
C ALA A 211 -19.66 -14.55 20.27
N GLN A 212 -19.11 -13.70 19.43
CA GLN A 212 -18.20 -14.07 18.32
C GLN A 212 -16.91 -13.28 18.40
N GLY A 213 -15.79 -14.01 18.50
CA GLY A 213 -14.46 -13.43 18.61
C GLY A 213 -13.98 -12.76 17.33
N GLU A 214 -13.59 -11.48 17.44
CA GLU A 214 -12.86 -10.82 16.37
C GLU A 214 -11.35 -10.91 16.61
N LYS A 215 -10.63 -11.32 15.57
CA LYS A 215 -9.17 -11.33 15.59
C LYS A 215 -8.65 -9.94 15.23
N ALA A 216 -7.60 -9.51 15.93
CA ALA A 216 -6.89 -8.29 15.59
C ALA A 216 -6.39 -8.34 14.13
N PRO A 217 -6.76 -7.38 13.26
CA PRO A 217 -6.38 -7.45 11.85
C PRO A 217 -4.96 -6.92 11.64
N LEU A 218 -4.11 -7.73 10.99
CA LEU A 218 -2.72 -7.35 10.67
C LEU A 218 -2.66 -6.06 9.83
N ALA A 219 -3.56 -5.89 8.86
CA ALA A 219 -3.62 -4.70 8.03
C ALA A 219 -3.79 -3.40 8.84
N VAL A 220 -4.60 -3.43 9.89
CA VAL A 220 -4.79 -2.28 10.79
C VAL A 220 -3.54 -2.02 11.62
N ALA A 221 -2.95 -3.07 12.20
CA ALA A 221 -1.73 -2.94 12.97
C ALA A 221 -0.59 -2.35 12.14
N THR A 222 -0.38 -2.88 10.93
CA THR A 222 0.67 -2.39 10.02
C THR A 222 0.40 -0.97 9.53
N ARG A 223 -0.88 -0.57 9.37
CA ARG A 223 -1.24 0.84 9.14
C ARG A 223 -0.75 1.72 10.27
N LEU A 224 -1.11 1.41 11.51
CA LEU A 224 -0.72 2.21 12.68
C LEU A 224 0.80 2.30 12.83
N LEU A 225 1.50 1.19 12.60
CA LEU A 225 2.97 1.13 12.61
C LEU A 225 3.59 2.00 11.52
N ALA A 226 3.10 1.91 10.29
CA ALA A 226 3.60 2.70 9.17
C ALA A 226 3.32 4.20 9.35
N MET A 227 2.17 4.56 9.92
CA MET A 227 1.85 5.96 10.27
C MET A 227 2.75 6.47 11.40
N ARG A 228 3.11 5.63 12.36
CA ARG A 228 4.04 5.98 13.45
C ARG A 228 5.48 6.10 12.97
N ARG A 229 5.94 5.15 12.12
CA ARG A 229 7.32 5.04 11.63
C ARG A 229 7.34 4.59 10.16
N PRO A 230 7.05 5.50 9.23
CA PRO A 230 7.05 5.20 7.80
C PRO A 230 8.44 4.80 7.25
N ASP A 231 9.50 5.13 7.98
CA ASP A 231 10.88 4.76 7.70
C ASP A 231 11.23 3.31 8.12
N GLN A 232 10.42 2.68 8.96
CA GLN A 232 10.68 1.34 9.52
C GLN A 232 9.61 0.31 9.12
N PHE A 233 8.41 0.73 8.80
CA PHE A 233 7.28 -0.16 8.59
C PHE A 233 6.54 0.11 7.28
N ILE A 234 6.06 -0.95 6.68
CA ILE A 234 5.23 -0.91 5.46
C ILE A 234 3.81 -1.32 5.84
N ALA A 235 2.82 -0.50 5.47
CA ALA A 235 1.43 -0.87 5.65
C ALA A 235 1.03 -2.00 4.68
N LEU A 236 0.40 -3.05 5.21
CA LEU A 236 -0.07 -4.18 4.44
C LEU A 236 -1.51 -3.95 3.99
N ASN A 237 -1.74 -4.10 2.70
CA ASN A 237 -3.07 -4.11 2.11
C ASN A 237 -3.41 -5.54 1.70
N ASN A 238 -4.57 -6.05 2.11
CA ASN A 238 -5.01 -7.40 1.78
C ASN A 238 -4.98 -7.70 0.27
N ASN A 239 -5.22 -6.69 -0.56
CA ASN A 239 -5.22 -6.83 -2.02
C ASN A 239 -3.80 -6.81 -2.61
N LYS A 240 -2.83 -6.22 -1.92
CA LYS A 240 -1.44 -6.05 -2.41
C LYS A 240 -0.43 -6.97 -1.70
N ILE A 241 -0.85 -7.72 -0.69
CA ILE A 241 0.06 -8.56 0.11
C ILE A 241 0.79 -9.60 -0.75
N ASP A 242 0.13 -10.17 -1.76
CA ASP A 242 0.73 -11.16 -2.65
C ASP A 242 1.80 -10.52 -3.54
N ILE A 243 1.53 -9.34 -4.06
CA ILE A 243 2.46 -8.58 -4.90
C ILE A 243 3.69 -8.17 -4.08
N LEU A 244 3.48 -7.70 -2.85
CA LEU A 244 4.55 -7.33 -1.93
C LEU A 244 5.44 -8.55 -1.61
N CYS A 245 4.84 -9.68 -1.25
CA CYS A 245 5.60 -10.89 -0.94
C CYS A 245 6.38 -11.41 -2.15
N GLN A 246 5.80 -11.37 -3.35
CA GLN A 246 6.47 -11.75 -4.59
C GLN A 246 7.62 -10.79 -4.92
N GLY A 247 7.40 -9.47 -4.85
CA GLY A 247 8.41 -8.46 -5.15
C GLY A 247 9.60 -8.52 -4.20
N LEU A 248 9.37 -8.74 -2.91
CA LEU A 248 10.40 -8.91 -1.89
C LEU A 248 11.00 -10.33 -1.86
N SER A 249 10.43 -11.29 -2.59
CA SER A 249 10.83 -12.71 -2.57
C SER A 249 10.76 -13.35 -1.18
N ILE A 250 9.70 -13.02 -0.43
CA ILE A 250 9.43 -13.57 0.91
C ILE A 250 8.23 -14.52 0.88
N ALA A 251 8.12 -15.34 1.91
CA ALA A 251 6.96 -16.22 2.07
C ALA A 251 5.65 -15.41 2.19
N LYS A 252 4.56 -15.96 1.65
CA LYS A 252 3.26 -15.31 1.72
C LYS A 252 2.84 -15.07 3.18
N LEU A 253 2.59 -13.81 3.52
CA LEU A 253 2.09 -13.41 4.83
C LEU A 253 0.59 -13.76 4.97
N LYS A 254 0.19 -14.22 6.14
CA LYS A 254 -1.23 -14.45 6.48
C LYS A 254 -1.77 -13.22 7.19
N ASN A 255 -3.01 -12.82 6.90
CA ASN A 255 -3.66 -11.63 7.46
C ASN A 255 -3.78 -11.59 9.00
N THR A 256 -3.45 -12.67 9.68
CA THR A 256 -3.49 -12.78 11.15
C THR A 256 -2.17 -13.20 11.76
N ASP A 257 -1.12 -13.31 10.95
CA ASP A 257 0.20 -13.74 11.40
C ASP A 257 1.12 -12.54 11.57
N PHE A 258 1.32 -12.14 12.81
CA PHE A 258 2.18 -11.04 13.19
C PHE A 258 3.66 -11.44 13.28
N SER A 259 3.98 -12.74 13.27
CA SER A 259 5.34 -13.24 13.54
C SER A 259 6.32 -13.02 12.39
N LEU A 260 5.81 -13.02 11.15
CA LEU A 260 6.64 -12.89 9.94
C LEU A 260 6.93 -11.45 9.54
N TYR A 261 6.12 -10.50 10.02
CA TYR A 261 6.21 -9.12 9.60
C TYR A 261 7.56 -8.44 9.96
N PRO A 262 8.11 -8.59 11.19
CA PRO A 262 9.34 -7.89 11.54
C PRO A 262 10.59 -8.42 10.85
N SER A 263 10.66 -9.72 10.56
CA SER A 263 11.85 -10.33 9.95
C SER A 263 12.15 -9.83 8.54
N HIS A 264 11.23 -9.11 7.94
CA HIS A 264 11.34 -8.62 6.56
C HIS A 264 11.25 -7.09 6.42
N CYS A 265 10.80 -6.39 7.47
CA CYS A 265 10.62 -4.93 7.45
C CYS A 265 11.64 -4.17 8.32
N LEU A 266 12.38 -4.87 9.20
CA LEU A 266 13.36 -4.29 10.11
C LEU A 266 14.81 -4.53 9.68
N GLN A 267 15.07 -5.11 8.50
CA GLN A 267 16.37 -5.27 7.88
C GLN A 267 16.57 -4.32 6.70
#